data_be35c5ba39766624a547ed7547eb7c96
#
_entry.id   be35c5ba39766624a547ed7547eb7c96
#
_cell.length_a   1.000
_cell.length_b   1.000
_cell.length_c   1.000
_cell.angle_alpha   90.00
_cell.angle_beta   90.00
_cell.angle_gamma   90.00
#
_symmetry.space_group_name_H-M   'P 1'
#
loop_
_entity.id
_entity.type
_entity.pdbx_description
1 polymer ?
#
loop_
_entity_poly.entity_id
_entity_poly.type
_entity_poly.pdbx_seq_one_letter_code
_entity_poly.pdbx_strand_id
1 'polypeptide(L)'
;RTWTISDACGNTNTCNQTINVDDTGAPFITTCPVARVIEGCGTSSITGPDYSAVSASSTEAVFENGTNQGVTSDNCAVTSVTYIDVAVGTCPTVVTRTWTVSDACGNTNTCNQTITVDDTVMPTITTCAVTRNIEGCNTSAISGPAFSTVSAPSSEGEFENGTNLGVASDACGITSVTYIDVAVGVCP
;
A
#
# COMPACT_ATOMS: atom_id res chain seq x y z
N ARG A 1 0.16 -37.35 37.23
CA ARG A 1 0.15 -37.32 38.71
C ARG A 1 0.10 -38.76 39.19
N THR A 2 1.00 -39.13 40.11
CA THR A 2 0.96 -40.41 40.77
C THR A 2 0.33 -40.23 42.15
N TRP A 3 -0.71 -40.99 42.41
CA TRP A 3 -1.32 -41.08 43.75
C TRP A 3 -0.71 -42.26 44.49
N THR A 4 -0.33 -42.05 45.72
CA THR A 4 0.14 -43.10 46.61
C THR A 4 -0.76 -43.14 47.84
N ILE A 5 -1.27 -44.30 48.17
CA ILE A 5 -2.11 -44.53 49.37
C ILE A 5 -1.34 -45.48 50.26
N SER A 6 -1.26 -45.14 51.53
CA SER A 6 -0.58 -45.96 52.56
C SER A 6 -1.58 -46.36 53.64
N ASP A 7 -1.45 -47.60 54.17
CA ASP A 7 -2.18 -48.04 55.36
C ASP A 7 -1.41 -47.71 56.67
N ALA A 8 -2.04 -48.01 57.77
CA ALA A 8 -1.45 -47.76 59.09
C ALA A 8 -0.21 -48.60 59.38
N CYS A 9 0.03 -49.69 58.64
CA CYS A 9 1.19 -50.57 58.75
C CYS A 9 2.32 -50.18 57.80
N GLY A 10 2.12 -49.14 56.98
CA GLY A 10 3.11 -48.63 56.02
C GLY A 10 3.06 -49.32 54.65
N ASN A 11 2.09 -50.20 54.37
CA ASN A 11 1.92 -50.75 53.01
C ASN A 11 1.37 -49.70 52.08
N THR A 12 1.90 -49.65 50.86
CA THR A 12 1.55 -48.63 49.89
C THR A 12 1.07 -49.23 48.56
N ASN A 13 0.15 -48.55 47.92
CA ASN A 13 -0.25 -48.81 46.54
C ASN A 13 -0.33 -47.50 45.76
N THR A 14 -0.07 -47.54 44.45
CA THR A 14 0.00 -46.36 43.60
C THR A 14 -0.90 -46.51 42.39
N CYS A 15 -1.46 -45.37 41.92
CA CYS A 15 -2.09 -45.28 40.61
C CYS A 15 -1.69 -43.99 39.90
N ASN A 16 -1.72 -44.00 38.59
CA ASN A 16 -1.39 -42.87 37.77
C ASN A 16 -2.66 -42.19 37.20
N GLN A 17 -2.69 -40.88 37.29
CA GLN A 17 -3.69 -40.03 36.65
C GLN A 17 -3.00 -39.20 35.58
N THR A 18 -3.46 -39.25 34.34
CA THR A 18 -3.09 -38.30 33.29
C THR A 18 -3.92 -37.02 33.45
N ILE A 19 -3.26 -35.89 33.39
CA ILE A 19 -3.87 -34.57 33.38
C ILE A 19 -3.37 -33.91 32.10
N ASN A 20 -4.24 -33.64 31.16
CA ASN A 20 -3.96 -32.84 29.97
C ASN A 20 -4.21 -31.38 30.32
N VAL A 21 -3.32 -30.52 29.87
CA VAL A 21 -3.49 -29.08 29.89
C VAL A 21 -3.38 -28.63 28.43
N ASP A 22 -4.43 -28.09 27.93
CA ASP A 22 -4.58 -27.72 26.51
C ASP A 22 -5.10 -26.29 26.43
N ASP A 23 -4.53 -25.51 25.52
CA ASP A 23 -5.02 -24.18 25.19
C ASP A 23 -5.90 -24.27 23.95
N THR A 24 -7.16 -23.97 24.11
CA THR A 24 -8.17 -23.92 23.02
C THR A 24 -8.65 -22.49 22.78
N GLY A 25 -8.10 -21.49 23.50
CA GLY A 25 -8.42 -20.09 23.36
C GLY A 25 -7.67 -19.49 22.16
N ALA A 26 -8.38 -18.84 21.23
CA ALA A 26 -7.72 -18.08 20.19
C ALA A 26 -7.24 -16.73 20.74
N PRO A 27 -6.14 -16.16 20.22
CA PRO A 27 -5.70 -14.80 20.56
C PRO A 27 -6.84 -13.79 20.39
N PHE A 28 -6.93 -12.87 21.33
CA PHE A 28 -7.94 -11.82 21.31
C PHE A 28 -7.37 -10.56 20.68
N ILE A 29 -7.99 -10.08 19.59
CA ILE A 29 -7.66 -8.81 18.94
C ILE A 29 -8.61 -7.75 19.51
N THR A 30 -8.11 -6.91 20.40
CA THR A 30 -8.87 -5.82 21.02
C THR A 30 -9.05 -4.67 20.05
N THR A 31 -8.02 -4.39 19.24
CA THR A 31 -8.02 -3.33 18.23
C THR A 31 -7.34 -3.83 16.96
N CYS A 32 -8.02 -3.73 15.84
CA CYS A 32 -7.39 -3.95 14.54
C CYS A 32 -6.47 -2.78 14.19
N PRO A 33 -5.42 -3.03 13.40
CA PRO A 33 -4.60 -1.95 12.87
C PRO A 33 -5.43 -0.87 12.17
N VAL A 34 -5.05 0.39 12.43
CA VAL A 34 -5.78 1.56 11.92
C VAL A 34 -5.65 1.69 10.40
N ALA A 35 -6.66 2.30 9.78
CA ALA A 35 -6.58 2.64 8.37
C ALA A 35 -5.43 3.64 8.12
N ARG A 36 -4.76 3.48 6.97
CA ARG A 36 -3.63 4.32 6.55
C ARG A 36 -3.91 4.97 5.21
N VAL A 37 -3.45 6.21 5.04
CA VAL A 37 -3.38 6.88 3.75
C VAL A 37 -1.91 7.18 3.48
N ILE A 38 -1.43 6.82 2.30
CA ILE A 38 -0.02 6.91 1.89
C ILE A 38 0.02 7.66 0.57
N GLU A 39 0.86 8.70 0.49
CA GLU A 39 1.18 9.37 -0.76
C GLU A 39 2.06 8.46 -1.61
N GLY A 40 1.69 8.23 -2.88
CA GLY A 40 2.47 7.39 -3.78
C GLY A 40 1.72 6.80 -4.95
N CYS A 41 2.44 6.08 -5.80
CA CYS A 41 1.98 5.63 -7.12
C CYS A 41 1.37 4.22 -7.16
N GLY A 42 1.31 3.53 -6.04
CA GLY A 42 0.77 2.16 -5.97
C GLY A 42 1.33 1.34 -4.81
N THR A 43 1.14 0.03 -4.86
CA THR A 43 1.45 -0.87 -3.74
C THR A 43 2.91 -0.86 -3.30
N SER A 44 3.86 -0.48 -4.16
CA SER A 44 5.28 -0.33 -3.81
C SER A 44 5.57 0.78 -2.81
N SER A 45 4.63 1.71 -2.61
CA SER A 45 4.75 2.79 -1.61
C SER A 45 4.39 2.31 -0.18
N ILE A 46 3.84 1.10 -0.05
CA ILE A 46 3.42 0.57 1.25
C ILE A 46 4.64 0.01 1.99
N THR A 47 4.87 0.51 3.19
CA THR A 47 5.92 0.07 4.11
C THR A 47 5.37 -0.21 5.50
N GLY A 48 6.08 -0.99 6.29
CA GLY A 48 5.78 -1.30 7.68
C GLY A 48 4.50 -2.13 7.94
N PRO A 49 4.39 -3.34 7.43
CA PRO A 49 5.22 -4.07 6.47
C PRO A 49 4.88 -3.77 5.00
N ASP A 50 5.73 -4.22 4.09
CA ASP A 50 5.55 -4.04 2.65
C ASP A 50 4.31 -4.76 2.13
N TYR A 51 3.86 -4.41 0.92
CA TYR A 51 2.74 -5.11 0.27
C TYR A 51 3.10 -6.56 -0.05
N SER A 52 2.18 -7.48 0.25
CA SER A 52 2.32 -8.89 -0.13
C SER A 52 0.98 -9.53 -0.54
N ALA A 53 0.88 -9.96 -1.78
CA ALA A 53 -0.28 -10.70 -2.31
C ALA A 53 -0.31 -12.18 -1.89
N VAL A 54 0.70 -12.63 -1.14
CA VAL A 54 0.76 -13.96 -0.53
C VAL A 54 0.96 -13.81 0.98
N SER A 55 0.62 -14.86 1.75
CA SER A 55 0.84 -14.81 3.20
C SER A 55 2.30 -14.51 3.52
N ALA A 56 2.53 -13.44 4.26
CA ALA A 56 3.85 -12.98 4.68
C ALA A 56 3.94 -12.91 6.20
N SER A 57 5.12 -13.21 6.73
CA SER A 57 5.39 -13.14 8.16
C SER A 57 5.53 -11.70 8.63
N SER A 58 5.04 -11.43 9.83
CA SER A 58 5.22 -10.19 10.56
C SER A 58 5.50 -10.51 12.03
N THR A 59 5.43 -9.49 12.88
CA THR A 59 5.59 -9.64 14.32
C THR A 59 4.47 -8.91 15.06
N GLU A 60 4.20 -9.33 16.29
CA GLU A 60 3.29 -8.63 17.19
C GLU A 60 3.72 -7.16 17.36
N ALA A 61 5.03 -6.91 17.51
CA ALA A 61 5.56 -5.55 17.59
C ALA A 61 5.29 -4.68 16.38
N VAL A 62 5.21 -5.25 15.15
CA VAL A 62 4.83 -4.52 13.93
C VAL A 62 3.31 -4.31 13.88
N PHE A 63 2.53 -5.28 14.32
CA PHE A 63 1.07 -5.17 14.42
C PHE A 63 0.66 -4.05 15.38
N GLU A 64 1.37 -3.92 16.52
CA GLU A 64 1.06 -3.01 17.63
C GLU A 64 1.82 -1.67 17.60
N ASN A 65 2.75 -1.47 16.64
CA ASN A 65 3.56 -0.25 16.58
C ASN A 65 2.72 1.02 16.38
N GLY A 66 3.37 2.19 16.55
CA GLY A 66 2.73 3.49 16.40
C GLY A 66 2.13 3.77 15.02
N THR A 67 2.51 3.01 13.99
CA THR A 67 1.96 3.13 12.62
C THR A 67 0.69 2.31 12.46
N ASN A 68 0.66 1.08 12.95
CA ASN A 68 -0.46 0.15 12.81
C ASN A 68 -1.45 0.26 13.98
N GLN A 69 -0.96 0.42 15.21
CA GLN A 69 -1.75 0.63 16.43
C GLN A 69 -2.76 -0.50 16.73
N GLY A 70 -2.48 -1.71 16.25
CA GLY A 70 -3.23 -2.89 16.66
C GLY A 70 -2.99 -3.21 18.13
N VAL A 71 -3.89 -3.97 18.75
CA VAL A 71 -3.70 -4.49 20.11
C VAL A 71 -4.19 -5.92 20.15
N THR A 72 -3.30 -6.82 20.58
CA THR A 72 -3.62 -8.24 20.73
C THR A 72 -3.15 -8.78 22.08
N SER A 73 -3.77 -9.86 22.53
CA SER A 73 -3.38 -10.55 23.75
C SER A 73 -3.83 -12.01 23.72
N ASP A 74 -3.15 -12.85 24.47
CA ASP A 74 -3.49 -14.24 24.63
C ASP A 74 -3.12 -14.74 26.03
N ASN A 75 -3.83 -15.76 26.57
CA ASN A 75 -3.55 -16.37 27.86
C ASN A 75 -2.26 -17.19 27.90
N CYS A 76 -1.82 -17.69 26.72
CA CYS A 76 -0.59 -18.50 26.56
C CYS A 76 0.43 -17.84 25.62
N ALA A 77 0.21 -16.61 25.21
CA ALA A 77 1.03 -15.75 24.37
C ALA A 77 0.77 -15.87 22.86
N VAL A 78 0.84 -14.73 22.18
CA VAL A 78 0.89 -14.64 20.72
C VAL A 78 2.29 -15.08 20.24
N THR A 79 2.34 -16.05 19.33
CA THR A 79 3.61 -16.61 18.84
C THR A 79 3.87 -16.30 17.37
N SER A 80 2.82 -15.98 16.60
CA SER A 80 2.94 -15.68 15.18
C SER A 80 1.95 -14.61 14.75
N VAL A 81 2.41 -13.70 13.90
CA VAL A 81 1.58 -12.74 13.18
C VAL A 81 1.95 -12.85 11.71
N THR A 82 0.93 -12.99 10.86
CA THR A 82 1.07 -12.98 9.40
C THR A 82 0.05 -12.02 8.78
N TYR A 83 0.26 -11.68 7.52
CA TYR A 83 -0.70 -10.86 6.77
C TYR A 83 -0.73 -11.25 5.29
N ILE A 84 -1.82 -10.90 4.62
CA ILE A 84 -1.98 -11.00 3.18
C ILE A 84 -2.77 -9.78 2.68
N ASP A 85 -2.40 -9.26 1.51
CA ASP A 85 -2.97 -8.05 0.93
C ASP A 85 -3.74 -8.33 -0.35
N VAL A 86 -4.85 -7.62 -0.51
CA VAL A 86 -5.61 -7.55 -1.77
C VAL A 86 -5.74 -6.09 -2.17
N ALA A 87 -5.24 -5.74 -3.37
CA ALA A 87 -5.28 -4.39 -3.92
C ALA A 87 -6.34 -4.26 -5.01
N VAL A 88 -7.06 -3.14 -5.02
CA VAL A 88 -8.03 -2.76 -6.06
C VAL A 88 -7.86 -1.28 -6.43
N GLY A 89 -8.13 -0.95 -7.70
CA GLY A 89 -7.95 0.40 -8.21
C GLY A 89 -6.49 0.73 -8.54
N THR A 90 -6.26 1.91 -9.09
CA THR A 90 -4.93 2.40 -9.48
C THR A 90 -4.64 3.80 -8.97
N CYS A 91 -5.65 4.67 -8.88
CA CYS A 91 -5.53 6.02 -8.36
C CYS A 91 -6.92 6.48 -7.83
N PRO A 92 -7.16 6.30 -6.52
CA PRO A 92 -6.30 5.64 -5.54
C PRO A 92 -6.25 4.10 -5.68
N THR A 93 -5.16 3.51 -5.20
CA THR A 93 -5.08 2.07 -4.95
C THR A 93 -5.54 1.79 -3.52
N VAL A 94 -6.59 0.99 -3.36
CA VAL A 94 -7.11 0.60 -2.04
C VAL A 94 -6.69 -0.84 -1.76
N VAL A 95 -5.96 -1.03 -0.66
CA VAL A 95 -5.48 -2.34 -0.19
C VAL A 95 -6.26 -2.74 1.05
N THR A 96 -6.81 -3.94 1.03
CA THR A 96 -7.31 -4.63 2.22
C THR A 96 -6.22 -5.60 2.68
N ARG A 97 -5.63 -5.33 3.83
CA ARG A 97 -4.68 -6.21 4.52
C ARG A 97 -5.42 -7.02 5.55
N THR A 98 -5.40 -8.35 5.40
CA THR A 98 -5.92 -9.28 6.41
C THR A 98 -4.76 -9.75 7.29
N TRP A 99 -4.80 -9.40 8.56
CA TRP A 99 -3.88 -9.87 9.58
C TRP A 99 -4.39 -11.16 10.20
N THR A 100 -3.48 -12.09 10.48
CA THR A 100 -3.75 -13.32 11.22
C THR A 100 -2.79 -13.39 12.41
N VAL A 101 -3.33 -13.54 13.59
CA VAL A 101 -2.59 -13.68 14.85
C VAL A 101 -2.79 -15.11 15.35
N SER A 102 -1.72 -15.78 15.78
CA SER A 102 -1.75 -17.19 16.22
C SER A 102 -0.99 -17.35 17.55
N ASP A 103 -1.47 -18.29 18.37
CA ASP A 103 -0.77 -18.77 19.58
C ASP A 103 0.13 -19.98 19.28
N ALA A 104 0.71 -20.57 20.34
CA ALA A 104 1.59 -21.75 20.24
C ALA A 104 0.83 -23.06 19.98
N CYS A 105 -0.48 -23.11 20.28
CA CYS A 105 -1.34 -24.28 20.06
C CYS A 105 -1.97 -24.28 18.67
N GLY A 106 -1.79 -23.21 17.90
CA GLY A 106 -2.31 -23.08 16.54
C GLY A 106 -3.72 -22.46 16.49
N ASN A 107 -4.26 -21.95 17.59
CA ASN A 107 -5.50 -21.19 17.56
C ASN A 107 -5.24 -19.82 16.91
N THR A 108 -6.17 -19.31 16.12
CA THR A 108 -5.98 -18.11 15.31
C THR A 108 -7.13 -17.14 15.41
N ASN A 109 -6.84 -15.85 15.24
CA ASN A 109 -7.82 -14.80 15.02
C ASN A 109 -7.36 -13.85 13.91
N THR A 110 -8.31 -13.19 13.26
CA THR A 110 -8.03 -12.34 12.10
C THR A 110 -8.73 -11.00 12.19
N CYS A 111 -8.14 -9.97 11.56
CA CYS A 111 -8.80 -8.69 11.34
C CYS A 111 -8.26 -7.99 10.09
N ASN A 112 -9.01 -7.00 9.59
CA ASN A 112 -8.69 -6.28 8.38
C ASN A 112 -8.23 -4.85 8.68
N GLN A 113 -7.23 -4.39 7.91
CA GLN A 113 -6.76 -3.02 7.84
C GLN A 113 -6.96 -2.49 6.43
N THR A 114 -7.45 -1.26 6.27
CA THR A 114 -7.50 -0.58 4.98
C THR A 114 -6.26 0.32 4.82
N ILE A 115 -5.59 0.22 3.67
CA ILE A 115 -4.48 1.08 3.29
C ILE A 115 -4.83 1.70 1.93
N THR A 116 -4.93 3.02 1.87
CA THR A 116 -5.17 3.77 0.63
C THR A 116 -3.86 4.38 0.18
N VAL A 117 -3.43 4.07 -1.03
CA VAL A 117 -2.30 4.74 -1.68
C VAL A 117 -2.85 5.65 -2.76
N ASP A 118 -2.59 6.94 -2.64
CA ASP A 118 -3.10 7.97 -3.55
C ASP A 118 -1.99 8.96 -3.88
N ASP A 119 -1.97 9.42 -5.12
CA ASP A 119 -1.12 10.51 -5.56
C ASP A 119 -1.95 11.80 -5.60
N THR A 120 -1.66 12.69 -4.69
CA THR A 120 -2.34 13.99 -4.58
C THR A 120 -1.48 15.15 -5.06
N VAL A 121 -0.25 14.86 -5.52
CA VAL A 121 0.71 15.85 -6.00
C VAL A 121 0.49 16.09 -7.49
N MET A 122 0.30 17.35 -7.86
CA MET A 122 0.14 17.74 -9.26
C MET A 122 1.47 17.67 -10.01
N PRO A 123 1.47 17.31 -11.32
CA PRO A 123 2.65 17.44 -12.17
C PRO A 123 3.25 18.85 -12.13
N THR A 124 4.56 18.94 -12.13
CA THR A 124 5.31 20.20 -12.10
C THR A 124 5.89 20.48 -13.49
N ILE A 125 5.59 21.67 -14.06
CA ILE A 125 6.27 22.19 -15.23
C ILE A 125 7.39 23.11 -14.74
N THR A 126 8.65 22.66 -14.87
CA THR A 126 9.82 23.45 -14.48
C THR A 126 10.30 24.39 -15.57
N THR A 127 10.04 24.06 -16.83
CA THR A 127 10.34 24.89 -17.97
C THR A 127 9.21 24.82 -18.99
N CYS A 128 8.63 25.95 -19.34
CA CYS A 128 7.68 26.03 -20.45
C CYS A 128 8.38 25.84 -21.79
N ALA A 129 7.64 25.38 -22.78
CA ALA A 129 8.14 25.30 -24.16
C ALA A 129 8.66 26.66 -24.64
N VAL A 130 9.77 26.64 -25.37
CA VAL A 130 10.46 27.88 -25.81
C VAL A 130 9.72 28.55 -26.98
N THR A 131 9.96 29.84 -27.13
CA THR A 131 9.48 30.60 -28.28
C THR A 131 10.08 30.04 -29.58
N ARG A 132 9.23 29.79 -30.56
CA ARG A 132 9.60 29.32 -31.90
C ARG A 132 9.28 30.37 -32.92
N ASN A 133 10.21 30.63 -33.86
CA ASN A 133 9.99 31.44 -35.03
C ASN A 133 9.85 30.48 -36.25
N ILE A 134 8.70 30.47 -36.89
CA ILE A 134 8.40 29.55 -37.98
C ILE A 134 8.18 30.41 -39.24
N GLU A 135 8.92 30.13 -40.30
CA GLU A 135 8.70 30.73 -41.60
C GLU A 135 7.46 30.13 -42.28
N GLY A 136 6.51 30.98 -42.66
CA GLY A 136 5.27 30.52 -43.28
C GLY A 136 4.26 31.65 -43.45
N CYS A 137 3.25 31.41 -44.30
CA CYS A 137 2.23 32.41 -44.63
C CYS A 137 1.02 32.39 -43.67
N ASN A 138 0.86 31.38 -42.88
CA ASN A 138 -0.27 31.22 -41.96
C ASN A 138 0.00 30.09 -40.94
N THR A 139 -0.97 29.82 -40.09
CA THR A 139 -0.88 28.80 -39.01
C THR A 139 -0.69 27.36 -39.54
N SER A 140 -0.94 27.09 -40.81
CA SER A 140 -0.69 25.74 -41.37
C SER A 140 0.80 25.38 -41.49
N ALA A 141 1.70 26.36 -41.35
CA ALA A 141 3.14 26.12 -41.26
C ALA A 141 3.59 25.55 -39.91
N ILE A 142 2.73 25.63 -38.84
CA ILE A 142 3.05 25.16 -37.50
C ILE A 142 3.00 23.62 -37.48
N SER A 143 4.08 23.02 -37.07
CA SER A 143 4.22 21.57 -36.93
C SER A 143 4.91 21.25 -35.63
N GLY A 144 4.71 20.03 -35.13
CA GLY A 144 5.29 19.51 -33.90
C GLY A 144 4.89 20.29 -32.60
N PRO A 145 3.62 20.28 -32.21
CA PRO A 145 2.39 19.79 -32.84
C PRO A 145 1.76 20.79 -33.84
N ALA A 146 0.73 20.36 -34.57
CA ALA A 146 0.00 21.20 -35.52
C ALA A 146 -0.87 22.22 -34.79
N PHE A 147 -1.13 23.39 -35.42
CA PHE A 147 -2.00 24.43 -34.85
C PHE A 147 -3.41 23.91 -34.54
N SER A 148 -3.90 24.17 -33.31
CA SER A 148 -5.25 23.81 -32.89
C SER A 148 -5.88 24.88 -31.99
N THR A 149 -7.06 25.34 -32.35
CA THR A 149 -7.87 26.29 -31.55
C THR A 149 -8.75 25.60 -30.53
N VAL A 150 -8.70 24.27 -30.45
CA VAL A 150 -9.36 23.44 -29.44
C VAL A 150 -8.30 22.63 -28.71
N SER A 151 -8.60 22.17 -27.51
CA SER A 151 -7.67 21.30 -26.77
C SER A 151 -7.35 20.07 -27.62
N ALA A 152 -6.09 19.89 -27.94
CA ALA A 152 -5.59 18.79 -28.76
C ALA A 152 -4.59 17.95 -27.95
N PRO A 153 -4.56 16.62 -28.15
CA PRO A 153 -3.61 15.75 -27.46
C PRO A 153 -2.18 15.95 -27.98
N SER A 154 -1.23 15.78 -27.09
CA SER A 154 0.20 15.72 -27.36
C SER A 154 0.82 14.64 -26.48
N SER A 155 2.14 14.58 -26.41
CA SER A 155 2.88 13.71 -25.53
C SER A 155 3.90 14.48 -24.72
N GLU A 156 4.31 13.92 -23.58
CA GLU A 156 5.42 14.44 -22.79
C GLU A 156 6.68 14.58 -23.66
N GLY A 157 7.01 13.53 -24.43
CA GLY A 157 8.16 13.54 -25.33
C GLY A 157 8.06 14.61 -26.44
N GLU A 158 6.86 15.04 -26.86
CA GLU A 158 6.71 16.15 -27.80
C GLU A 158 6.87 17.51 -27.11
N PHE A 159 6.37 17.65 -25.88
CA PHE A 159 6.59 18.84 -25.04
C PHE A 159 8.06 19.05 -24.71
N GLU A 160 8.80 17.98 -24.44
CA GLU A 160 10.20 17.98 -23.98
C GLU A 160 11.23 17.81 -25.10
N ASN A 161 10.82 17.61 -26.35
CA ASN A 161 11.75 17.38 -27.47
C ASN A 161 12.69 18.58 -27.70
N GLY A 162 13.74 18.33 -28.52
CA GLY A 162 14.74 19.35 -28.86
C GLY A 162 14.21 20.59 -29.58
N THR A 163 12.93 20.61 -29.98
CA THR A 163 12.28 21.75 -30.61
C THR A 163 11.50 22.59 -29.61
N ASN A 164 10.76 21.96 -28.70
CA ASN A 164 9.93 22.63 -27.71
C ASN A 164 10.69 22.93 -26.42
N LEU A 165 11.57 22.04 -25.99
CA LEU A 165 12.46 22.21 -24.81
C LEU A 165 11.68 22.49 -23.51
N GLY A 166 10.41 22.06 -23.40
CA GLY A 166 9.70 22.05 -22.15
C GLY A 166 10.32 21.03 -21.19
N VAL A 167 10.07 21.18 -19.89
CA VAL A 167 10.43 20.19 -18.88
C VAL A 167 9.29 20.07 -17.90
N ALA A 168 8.78 18.86 -17.76
CA ALA A 168 7.76 18.52 -16.79
C ALA A 168 8.15 17.26 -16.02
N SER A 169 7.63 17.09 -14.83
CA SER A 169 7.87 15.89 -14.01
C SER A 169 6.75 15.64 -13.02
N ASP A 170 6.56 14.38 -12.72
CA ASP A 170 5.67 13.89 -11.69
C ASP A 170 6.22 12.60 -11.09
N ALA A 171 6.00 12.37 -9.80
CA ALA A 171 6.49 11.18 -9.11
C ALA A 171 5.84 9.89 -9.62
N CYS A 172 4.57 9.98 -10.05
CA CYS A 172 3.77 8.87 -10.57
C CYS A 172 3.69 8.87 -12.10
N GLY A 173 4.39 9.78 -12.75
CA GLY A 173 4.49 9.91 -14.19
C GLY A 173 3.37 10.73 -14.82
N ILE A 174 3.67 11.30 -15.99
CA ILE A 174 2.74 12.10 -16.77
C ILE A 174 2.00 11.20 -17.75
N THR A 175 0.67 11.13 -17.66
CA THR A 175 -0.15 10.24 -18.50
C THR A 175 -0.77 10.95 -19.69
N SER A 176 -0.92 12.28 -19.66
CA SER A 176 -1.45 13.05 -20.79
C SER A 176 -0.87 14.45 -20.83
N VAL A 177 -0.65 14.93 -22.04
CA VAL A 177 -0.31 16.32 -22.34
C VAL A 177 -1.30 16.83 -23.36
N THR A 178 -1.82 18.01 -23.18
CA THR A 178 -2.69 18.68 -24.15
C THR A 178 -2.21 20.11 -24.37
N TYR A 179 -2.56 20.70 -25.50
CA TYR A 179 -2.27 22.09 -25.86
C TYR A 179 -3.48 22.73 -26.54
N ILE A 180 -3.49 24.04 -26.56
CA ILE A 180 -4.44 24.87 -27.28
C ILE A 180 -3.70 26.11 -27.78
N ASP A 181 -3.96 26.53 -29.02
CA ASP A 181 -3.33 27.70 -29.61
C ASP A 181 -4.31 28.86 -29.75
N VAL A 182 -3.78 30.06 -29.59
CA VAL A 182 -4.49 31.29 -29.92
C VAL A 182 -3.69 32.07 -30.96
N ALA A 183 -4.27 32.25 -32.14
CA ALA A 183 -3.70 33.11 -33.13
C ALA A 183 -4.06 34.58 -32.83
N VAL A 184 -3.03 35.42 -32.76
CA VAL A 184 -3.20 36.88 -32.60
C VAL A 184 -2.51 37.58 -33.76
N GLY A 185 -3.20 38.50 -34.38
CA GLY A 185 -2.71 39.24 -35.54
C GLY A 185 -2.98 38.55 -36.89
N VAL A 186 -2.76 39.28 -37.93
CA VAL A 186 -2.78 38.81 -39.32
C VAL A 186 -1.42 39.10 -39.93
N CYS A 187 -0.96 38.20 -40.77
CA CYS A 187 0.22 38.48 -41.59
C CYS A 187 -0.08 39.68 -42.45
N PRO A 188 0.77 40.70 -42.55
CA PRO A 188 0.55 41.83 -43.42
C PRO A 188 0.49 41.44 -44.88
#